data_85df543e9e2d8188bad653cc8e044764
#
_entry.id   85df543e9e2d8188bad653cc8e044764
#
_cell.length_a   1.000
_cell.length_b   1.000
_cell.length_c   1.000
_cell.angle_alpha   90.00
_cell.angle_beta   90.00
_cell.angle_gamma   90.00
#
_symmetry.space_group_name_H-M   'P 1'
#
loop_
_entity.id
_entity.type
_entity.pdbx_description
1 polymer ?
#
loop_
_entity_poly.entity_id
_entity_poly.type
_entity_poly.pdbx_seq_one_letter_code
_entity_poly.pdbx_strand_id
1 'polypeptide(L)'
;QSGVAFLADGLDAYAARAVITAHAGRSLDLQYYIWHDDLIGHLMAKALYDAAERGVRVRILLDDMNAKDKDALMMALDAHPNIEIRLYNPFRNRTGILRMVEMVQRFFSVNHRMHNKSWIADGRVAIVGGRNIGEEYFSARTDVNFQDLDLLVAGPAVEQANRIFDDYWNSETAIPVSALAFHTDAQLRLLVRESDHEAQRDVARPYLARVAESRKRQRPSPEPLRWSGAVRIVSDPPMKHRKDDRAAWLVSTLISELQAARRKALLISPYFVPGNEGLDGFSAMSGRGVQVGVVTNSLAANDVAAVHGGYMDYRVPLLEAGVHLYELKAQGQPGDAGVFGSSGHTRRFLLAWMCGKSLVHRHRLTYHPSRIPRAIPYTIWKPPNVT
;
A
#
# COMPACT_ATOMS: atom_id res chain seq x y z
N GLN A 1 -9.77 -15.59 18.11
CA GLN A 1 -8.50 -14.86 17.95
C GLN A 1 -8.05 -14.90 16.49
N SER A 2 -7.37 -13.86 16.05
CA SER A 2 -6.72 -13.79 14.73
C SER A 2 -5.22 -13.75 14.90
N GLY A 3 -4.51 -14.47 14.03
CA GLY A 3 -3.05 -14.49 13.99
C GLY A 3 -2.54 -13.41 13.03
N VAL A 4 -1.46 -12.73 13.42
CA VAL A 4 -0.84 -11.66 12.63
C VAL A 4 0.67 -11.87 12.58
N ALA A 5 1.27 -11.74 11.39
CA ALA A 5 2.71 -11.64 11.18
C ALA A 5 3.07 -10.37 10.39
N PHE A 6 4.21 -9.76 10.72
CA PHE A 6 4.70 -8.57 10.04
C PHE A 6 5.52 -8.95 8.81
N LEU A 7 5.25 -8.33 7.70
CA LEU A 7 6.00 -8.45 6.45
C LEU A 7 6.69 -7.11 6.15
N ALA A 8 7.77 -6.84 6.89
CA ALA A 8 8.52 -5.59 6.77
C ALA A 8 9.51 -5.61 5.58
N ASP A 9 10.11 -6.76 5.30
CA ASP A 9 11.02 -6.93 4.16
C ASP A 9 10.26 -7.14 2.84
N GLY A 10 10.74 -6.52 1.75
CA GLY A 10 10.10 -6.61 0.44
C GLY A 10 10.16 -8.01 -0.18
N LEU A 11 11.28 -8.73 -0.02
CA LEU A 11 11.42 -10.09 -0.55
C LEU A 11 10.48 -11.06 0.19
N ASP A 12 10.33 -10.87 1.50
CA ASP A 12 9.42 -11.67 2.31
C ASP A 12 7.95 -11.39 1.98
N ALA A 13 7.63 -10.12 1.75
CA ALA A 13 6.29 -9.71 1.32
C ALA A 13 5.92 -10.29 -0.06
N TYR A 14 6.89 -10.38 -0.98
CA TYR A 14 6.73 -11.09 -2.26
C TYR A 14 6.54 -12.59 -2.03
N ALA A 15 7.44 -13.22 -1.27
CA ALA A 15 7.39 -14.65 -1.00
C ALA A 15 6.08 -15.08 -0.35
N ALA A 16 5.56 -14.28 0.59
CA ALA A 16 4.27 -14.55 1.23
C ALA A 16 3.12 -14.58 0.20
N ARG A 17 3.05 -13.58 -0.70
CA ARG A 17 2.04 -13.55 -1.78
C ARG A 17 2.18 -14.75 -2.73
N ALA A 18 3.39 -15.04 -3.17
CA ALA A 18 3.66 -16.18 -4.04
C ALA A 18 3.21 -17.51 -3.38
N VAL A 19 3.51 -17.70 -2.09
CA VAL A 19 3.14 -18.91 -1.36
C VAL A 19 1.64 -19.05 -1.21
N ILE A 20 0.93 -18.01 -0.74
CA ILE A 20 -0.53 -18.11 -0.55
C ILE A 20 -1.25 -18.27 -1.90
N THR A 21 -0.72 -17.68 -2.98
CA THR A 21 -1.27 -17.85 -4.34
C THR A 21 -1.07 -19.27 -4.85
N ALA A 22 0.12 -19.84 -4.66
CA ALA A 22 0.40 -21.21 -5.07
C ALA A 22 -0.44 -22.26 -4.31
N HIS A 23 -0.85 -21.97 -3.07
CA HIS A 23 -1.64 -22.86 -2.23
C HIS A 23 -3.13 -22.55 -2.21
N ALA A 24 -3.56 -21.48 -2.86
CA ALA A 24 -4.99 -21.17 -3.00
C ALA A 24 -5.68 -22.30 -3.80
N GLY A 25 -6.79 -22.78 -3.24
CA GLY A 25 -7.57 -23.88 -3.82
C GLY A 25 -8.97 -23.46 -4.30
N ARG A 26 -9.43 -22.25 -3.98
CA ARG A 26 -10.80 -21.81 -4.28
C ARG A 26 -10.87 -20.42 -4.88
N SER A 27 -10.25 -19.43 -4.23
CA SER A 27 -10.36 -18.04 -4.65
C SER A 27 -9.15 -17.19 -4.26
N LEU A 28 -8.90 -16.19 -5.09
CA LEU A 28 -7.97 -15.10 -4.85
C LEU A 28 -8.69 -13.79 -5.10
N ASP A 29 -8.75 -12.91 -4.08
CA ASP A 29 -9.41 -11.62 -4.16
C ASP A 29 -8.38 -10.54 -3.86
N LEU A 30 -8.10 -9.69 -4.86
CA LEU A 30 -7.03 -8.71 -4.83
C LEU A 30 -7.57 -7.30 -5.02
N GLN A 31 -7.07 -6.36 -4.19
CA GLN A 31 -7.44 -4.95 -4.28
C GLN A 31 -6.18 -4.11 -4.20
N TYR A 32 -5.91 -3.27 -5.22
CA TYR A 32 -4.70 -2.45 -5.31
C TYR A 32 -4.96 -1.07 -5.89
N TYR A 33 -4.18 -0.09 -5.42
CA TYR A 33 -4.18 1.26 -5.98
C TYR A 33 -3.26 1.38 -7.19
N ILE A 34 -2.07 0.72 -7.13
CA ILE A 34 -1.09 0.70 -8.22
C ILE A 34 -0.71 -0.75 -8.52
N TRP A 35 -0.65 -1.06 -9.82
CA TRP A 35 -0.04 -2.27 -10.35
C TRP A 35 0.86 -1.87 -11.50
N HIS A 36 2.19 -1.98 -11.34
CA HIS A 36 3.14 -1.61 -12.38
C HIS A 36 3.31 -2.71 -13.42
N ASP A 37 3.56 -2.26 -14.65
CA ASP A 37 3.98 -3.11 -15.78
C ASP A 37 5.51 -3.25 -15.73
N ASP A 38 5.98 -4.04 -14.78
CA ASP A 38 7.38 -4.29 -14.47
C ASP A 38 7.60 -5.76 -14.08
N LEU A 39 8.83 -6.15 -13.75
CA LEU A 39 9.15 -7.52 -13.36
C LEU A 39 8.23 -8.08 -12.28
N ILE A 40 7.96 -7.31 -11.23
CA ILE A 40 7.10 -7.76 -10.12
C ILE A 40 5.64 -7.88 -10.57
N GLY A 41 5.16 -6.91 -11.35
CA GLY A 41 3.82 -6.95 -11.93
C GLY A 41 3.60 -8.19 -12.79
N HIS A 42 4.57 -8.54 -13.64
CA HIS A 42 4.52 -9.71 -14.49
C HIS A 42 4.62 -11.03 -13.70
N LEU A 43 5.54 -11.12 -12.72
CA LEU A 43 5.66 -12.31 -11.87
C LEU A 43 4.38 -12.59 -11.07
N MET A 44 3.74 -11.55 -10.54
CA MET A 44 2.48 -11.68 -9.83
C MET A 44 1.32 -12.05 -10.77
N ALA A 45 1.25 -11.42 -11.95
CA ALA A 45 0.27 -11.75 -12.99
C ALA A 45 0.38 -13.22 -13.42
N LYS A 46 1.61 -13.70 -13.65
CA LYS A 46 1.87 -15.11 -13.95
C LYS A 46 1.40 -16.05 -12.83
N ALA A 47 1.69 -15.73 -11.59
CA ALA A 47 1.26 -16.55 -10.45
C ALA A 47 -0.27 -16.62 -10.34
N LEU A 48 -0.99 -15.54 -10.66
CA LEU A 48 -2.46 -15.51 -10.69
C LEU A 48 -3.01 -16.31 -11.86
N TYR A 49 -2.41 -16.17 -13.05
CA TYR A 49 -2.77 -16.96 -14.21
C TYR A 49 -2.61 -18.46 -13.93
N ASP A 50 -1.48 -18.88 -13.36
CA ASP A 50 -1.23 -20.27 -12.98
C ASP A 50 -2.22 -20.79 -11.92
N ALA A 51 -2.67 -19.92 -11.01
CA ALA A 51 -3.73 -20.27 -10.07
C ALA A 51 -5.08 -20.46 -10.77
N ALA A 52 -5.40 -19.59 -11.72
CA ALA A 52 -6.62 -19.67 -12.52
C ALA A 52 -6.66 -20.92 -13.40
N GLU A 53 -5.52 -21.32 -14.00
CA GLU A 53 -5.36 -22.59 -14.73
C GLU A 53 -5.62 -23.83 -13.84
N ARG A 54 -5.37 -23.71 -12.51
CA ARG A 54 -5.73 -24.76 -11.55
C ARG A 54 -7.21 -24.75 -11.13
N GLY A 55 -8.02 -23.84 -11.70
CA GLY A 55 -9.44 -23.68 -11.40
C GLY A 55 -9.74 -22.74 -10.23
N VAL A 56 -8.75 -21.97 -9.74
CA VAL A 56 -8.94 -20.96 -8.72
C VAL A 56 -9.63 -19.74 -9.32
N ARG A 57 -10.72 -19.26 -8.71
CA ARG A 57 -11.37 -18.00 -9.11
C ARG A 57 -10.53 -16.82 -8.66
N VAL A 58 -10.19 -15.93 -9.59
CA VAL A 58 -9.39 -14.73 -9.33
C VAL A 58 -10.23 -13.48 -9.60
N ARG A 59 -10.34 -12.58 -8.62
CA ARG A 59 -10.93 -11.25 -8.78
C ARG A 59 -9.88 -10.19 -8.48
N ILE A 60 -9.68 -9.24 -9.39
CA ILE A 60 -8.71 -8.16 -9.24
C ILE A 60 -9.45 -6.83 -9.36
N LEU A 61 -9.39 -6.02 -8.30
CA LEU A 61 -9.93 -4.66 -8.29
C LEU A 61 -8.78 -3.65 -8.25
N LEU A 62 -8.67 -2.82 -9.28
CA LEU A 62 -7.62 -1.82 -9.44
C LEU A 62 -8.20 -0.41 -9.50
N ASP A 63 -7.51 0.56 -8.91
CA ASP A 63 -7.84 1.98 -9.14
C ASP A 63 -7.34 2.41 -10.53
N ASP A 64 -8.17 3.13 -11.29
CA ASP A 64 -7.86 3.53 -12.68
C ASP A 64 -6.83 4.65 -12.80
N MET A 65 -6.40 5.30 -11.71
CA MET A 65 -5.45 6.42 -11.80
C MET A 65 -4.14 6.04 -12.52
N ASN A 66 -3.66 4.83 -12.31
CA ASN A 66 -2.39 4.32 -12.82
C ASN A 66 -2.55 3.17 -13.83
N ALA A 67 -3.76 2.96 -14.38
CA ALA A 67 -4.04 1.85 -15.29
C ALA A 67 -3.82 2.19 -16.77
N LYS A 68 -3.48 3.45 -17.11
CA LYS A 68 -3.49 3.99 -18.48
C LYS A 68 -2.71 3.17 -19.53
N ASP A 69 -1.54 2.65 -19.16
CA ASP A 69 -0.65 1.95 -20.11
C ASP A 69 -0.67 0.41 -19.91
N LYS A 70 -1.58 -0.11 -19.05
CA LYS A 70 -1.63 -1.50 -18.60
C LYS A 70 -2.88 -2.23 -19.05
N ASP A 71 -3.72 -1.56 -19.81
CA ASP A 71 -4.99 -2.11 -20.30
C ASP A 71 -4.76 -3.45 -21.01
N ALA A 72 -3.64 -3.59 -21.76
CA ALA A 72 -3.34 -4.79 -22.51
C ALA A 72 -3.07 -6.02 -21.63
N LEU A 73 -2.23 -5.90 -20.60
CA LEU A 73 -1.95 -6.99 -19.66
C LEU A 73 -3.21 -7.36 -18.85
N MET A 74 -3.96 -6.35 -18.38
CA MET A 74 -5.19 -6.58 -17.62
C MET A 74 -6.26 -7.24 -18.46
N MET A 75 -6.42 -6.82 -19.73
CA MET A 75 -7.34 -7.45 -20.68
C MET A 75 -6.92 -8.88 -21.01
N ALA A 76 -5.62 -9.15 -21.14
CA ALA A 76 -5.11 -10.49 -21.35
C ALA A 76 -5.47 -11.42 -20.19
N LEU A 77 -5.29 -10.97 -18.96
CA LEU A 77 -5.67 -11.73 -17.78
C LEU A 77 -7.19 -11.93 -17.69
N ASP A 78 -7.99 -10.89 -17.95
CA ASP A 78 -9.47 -10.93 -17.89
C ASP A 78 -10.09 -11.85 -18.96
N ALA A 79 -9.34 -12.18 -20.03
CA ALA A 79 -9.77 -13.15 -21.03
C ALA A 79 -9.78 -14.60 -20.49
N HIS A 80 -9.13 -14.87 -19.37
CA HIS A 80 -9.17 -16.18 -18.75
C HIS A 80 -10.50 -16.41 -18.02
N PRO A 81 -11.22 -17.55 -18.22
CA PRO A 81 -12.57 -17.76 -17.68
C PRO A 81 -12.66 -17.72 -16.15
N ASN A 82 -11.57 -17.92 -15.43
CA ASN A 82 -11.50 -17.89 -13.98
C ASN A 82 -10.92 -16.58 -13.43
N ILE A 83 -10.65 -15.57 -14.27
CA ILE A 83 -10.14 -14.25 -13.85
C ILE A 83 -11.15 -13.17 -14.23
N GLU A 84 -11.51 -12.32 -13.29
CA GLU A 84 -12.33 -11.12 -13.54
C GLU A 84 -11.61 -9.90 -13.00
N ILE A 85 -11.44 -8.86 -13.82
CA ILE A 85 -10.80 -7.61 -13.46
C ILE A 85 -11.80 -6.48 -13.53
N ARG A 86 -11.87 -5.68 -12.47
CA ARG A 86 -12.65 -4.44 -12.42
C ARG A 86 -11.76 -3.25 -12.14
N LEU A 87 -12.08 -2.12 -12.77
CA LEU A 87 -11.46 -0.83 -12.49
C LEU A 87 -12.39 -0.02 -11.57
N TYR A 88 -11.83 0.48 -10.48
CA TYR A 88 -12.55 1.33 -9.56
C TYR A 88 -12.49 2.79 -10.03
N ASN A 89 -13.64 3.43 -10.16
CA ASN A 89 -13.82 4.81 -10.59
C ASN A 89 -13.07 5.15 -11.89
N PRO A 90 -13.32 4.38 -13.00
CA PRO A 90 -12.60 4.56 -14.25
C PRO A 90 -12.91 5.88 -14.92
N PHE A 91 -11.91 6.44 -15.63
CA PHE A 91 -12.11 7.56 -16.52
C PHE A 91 -12.93 7.11 -17.73
N ARG A 92 -13.90 7.92 -18.14
CA ARG A 92 -14.72 7.64 -19.34
C ARG A 92 -13.90 7.78 -20.62
N ASN A 93 -13.02 8.78 -20.66
CA ASN A 93 -12.12 9.02 -21.78
C ASN A 93 -10.77 8.38 -21.51
N ARG A 94 -10.42 7.36 -22.30
CA ARG A 94 -9.18 6.58 -22.10
C ARG A 94 -7.94 7.26 -22.70
N THR A 95 -8.10 8.11 -23.73
CA THR A 95 -6.98 8.75 -24.47
C THR A 95 -7.26 10.20 -24.82
N GLY A 96 -6.18 10.97 -25.12
CA GLY A 96 -6.24 12.30 -25.73
C GLY A 96 -6.61 13.45 -24.79
N ILE A 97 -6.90 14.61 -25.40
CA ILE A 97 -7.18 15.87 -24.71
C ILE A 97 -8.42 15.78 -23.82
N LEU A 98 -9.43 14.99 -24.22
CA LEU A 98 -10.65 14.78 -23.44
C LEU A 98 -10.38 14.11 -22.09
N ARG A 99 -9.41 13.20 -22.01
CA ARG A 99 -8.95 12.64 -20.73
C ARG A 99 -8.34 13.72 -19.84
N MET A 100 -7.52 14.61 -20.42
CA MET A 100 -6.87 15.70 -19.66
C MET A 100 -7.91 16.68 -19.13
N VAL A 101 -8.95 17.01 -19.92
CA VAL A 101 -10.08 17.84 -19.48
C VAL A 101 -10.87 17.13 -18.37
N GLU A 102 -11.17 15.84 -18.53
CA GLU A 102 -11.83 15.04 -17.50
C GLU A 102 -10.98 14.94 -16.22
N MET A 103 -9.66 14.81 -16.34
CA MET A 103 -8.75 14.78 -15.21
C MET A 103 -8.75 16.11 -14.45
N VAL A 104 -8.74 17.26 -15.15
CA VAL A 104 -8.85 18.59 -14.53
C VAL A 104 -10.22 18.82 -13.90
N GLN A 105 -11.30 18.48 -14.58
CA GLN A 105 -12.67 18.61 -14.05
C GLN A 105 -12.90 17.71 -12.83
N ARG A 106 -12.33 16.51 -12.84
CA ARG A 106 -12.41 15.56 -11.74
C ARG A 106 -11.36 15.78 -10.65
N PHE A 107 -10.37 16.64 -10.88
CA PHE A 107 -9.31 16.91 -9.89
C PHE A 107 -9.90 17.35 -8.54
N PHE A 108 -10.96 18.12 -8.54
CA PHE A 108 -11.69 18.53 -7.33
C PHE A 108 -12.63 17.43 -6.79
N SER A 109 -13.04 16.46 -7.60
CA SER A 109 -13.84 15.28 -7.19
C SER A 109 -12.99 14.02 -6.99
N VAL A 110 -11.71 14.06 -7.37
CA VAL A 110 -10.75 12.94 -7.41
C VAL A 110 -10.28 12.50 -6.01
N ASN A 111 -10.69 13.18 -4.95
CA ASN A 111 -10.34 12.82 -3.58
C ASN A 111 -10.93 11.47 -3.10
N HIS A 112 -11.53 10.69 -4.02
CA HIS A 112 -12.23 9.45 -3.72
C HIS A 112 -11.60 8.25 -4.42
N ARG A 113 -10.27 8.12 -4.32
CA ARG A 113 -9.52 6.98 -4.84
C ARG A 113 -9.54 5.82 -3.86
N MET A 114 -9.55 4.63 -4.42
CA MET A 114 -9.42 3.39 -3.65
C MET A 114 -7.94 3.15 -3.33
N HIS A 115 -7.52 3.54 -2.13
CA HIS A 115 -6.13 3.36 -1.71
C HIS A 115 -5.89 2.07 -0.92
N ASN A 116 -6.87 1.16 -0.90
CA ASN A 116 -6.76 -0.13 -0.22
C ASN A 116 -5.79 -1.05 -0.94
N LYS A 117 -5.11 -1.89 -0.17
CA LYS A 117 -4.22 -2.93 -0.69
C LYS A 117 -4.46 -4.20 0.10
N SER A 118 -4.98 -5.20 -0.58
CA SER A 118 -5.23 -6.51 0.01
C SER A 118 -4.99 -7.63 -0.99
N TRP A 119 -4.58 -8.78 -0.48
CA TRP A 119 -4.42 -10.03 -1.20
C TRP A 119 -5.00 -11.14 -0.33
N ILE A 120 -6.14 -11.66 -0.71
CA ILE A 120 -6.92 -12.60 0.10
C ILE A 120 -6.97 -13.95 -0.62
N ALA A 121 -6.59 -15.01 0.08
CA ALA A 121 -6.62 -16.37 -0.45
C ALA A 121 -7.67 -17.20 0.30
N ASP A 122 -8.59 -17.82 -0.46
CA ASP A 122 -9.65 -18.73 -0.01
C ASP A 122 -10.57 -18.14 1.07
N GLY A 123 -10.54 -16.82 1.27
CA GLY A 123 -11.22 -16.15 2.38
C GLY A 123 -10.67 -16.50 3.76
N ARG A 124 -9.49 -17.14 3.86
CA ARG A 124 -8.89 -17.65 5.11
C ARG A 124 -7.63 -16.97 5.54
N VAL A 125 -6.85 -16.48 4.57
CA VAL A 125 -5.60 -15.75 4.78
C VAL A 125 -5.64 -14.48 3.99
N ALA A 126 -5.23 -13.37 4.59
CA ALA A 126 -5.13 -12.07 3.93
C ALA A 126 -3.76 -11.45 4.16
N ILE A 127 -3.22 -10.79 3.14
CA ILE A 127 -2.15 -9.83 3.30
C ILE A 127 -2.76 -8.45 3.08
N VAL A 128 -2.64 -7.59 4.09
CA VAL A 128 -3.14 -6.20 4.04
C VAL A 128 -2.02 -5.26 4.43
N GLY A 129 -1.91 -4.11 3.77
CA GLY A 129 -0.82 -3.19 4.09
C GLY A 129 -0.68 -2.02 3.14
N GLY A 130 0.53 -1.49 3.05
CA GLY A 130 0.85 -0.30 2.26
C GLY A 130 1.41 -0.60 0.87
N ARG A 131 1.98 -1.79 0.63
CA ARG A 131 2.64 -2.10 -0.65
C ARG A 131 1.67 -2.20 -1.81
N ASN A 132 1.95 -1.44 -2.86
CA ASN A 132 1.38 -1.68 -4.18
C ASN A 132 2.15 -2.80 -4.90
N ILE A 133 1.79 -3.10 -6.15
CA ILE A 133 2.51 -4.04 -7.00
C ILE A 133 3.46 -3.26 -7.90
N GLY A 134 4.76 -3.43 -7.67
CA GLY A 134 5.85 -2.77 -8.39
C GLY A 134 7.20 -3.08 -7.77
N GLU A 135 8.26 -3.02 -8.58
CA GLU A 135 9.64 -3.39 -8.21
C GLU A 135 10.15 -2.67 -6.95
N GLU A 136 9.80 -1.39 -6.80
CA GLU A 136 10.22 -0.54 -5.68
C GLU A 136 9.62 -0.97 -4.34
N TYR A 137 8.48 -1.66 -4.35
CA TYR A 137 7.82 -2.16 -3.14
C TYR A 137 8.35 -3.51 -2.65
N PHE A 138 8.98 -4.28 -3.55
CA PHE A 138 9.43 -5.64 -3.26
C PHE A 138 10.94 -5.81 -3.31
N SER A 139 11.70 -4.74 -3.14
CA SER A 139 13.16 -4.73 -3.13
C SER A 139 13.77 -5.29 -4.43
N ALA A 140 13.09 -5.13 -5.56
CA ALA A 140 13.54 -5.60 -6.86
C ALA A 140 14.40 -4.57 -7.59
N ARG A 141 14.26 -3.28 -7.30
CA ARG A 141 15.06 -2.22 -7.93
C ARG A 141 16.48 -2.16 -7.35
N THR A 142 17.40 -1.69 -8.17
CA THR A 142 18.81 -1.47 -7.78
C THR A 142 19.08 -0.06 -7.27
N ASP A 143 18.23 0.89 -7.63
CA ASP A 143 18.40 2.33 -7.33
C ASP A 143 17.56 2.78 -6.13
N VAL A 144 16.24 2.50 -6.13
CA VAL A 144 15.33 2.97 -5.08
C VAL A 144 14.34 1.89 -4.71
N ASN A 145 14.24 1.59 -3.41
CA ASN A 145 13.19 0.73 -2.87
C ASN A 145 12.47 1.44 -1.73
N PHE A 146 11.15 1.27 -1.67
CA PHE A 146 10.33 1.82 -0.62
C PHE A 146 10.38 0.96 0.64
N GLN A 147 10.41 1.61 1.80
CA GLN A 147 10.20 0.95 3.07
C GLN A 147 8.70 0.96 3.37
N ASP A 148 8.12 -0.22 3.47
CA ASP A 148 6.69 -0.38 3.69
C ASP A 148 6.42 -1.56 4.63
N LEU A 149 5.18 -1.67 5.11
CA LEU A 149 4.77 -2.73 6.00
C LEU A 149 3.46 -3.35 5.54
N ASP A 150 3.47 -4.67 5.39
CA ASP A 150 2.27 -5.46 5.27
C ASP A 150 2.09 -6.37 6.49
N LEU A 151 0.86 -6.82 6.68
CA LEU A 151 0.47 -7.80 7.69
C LEU A 151 -0.12 -9.02 7.00
N LEU A 152 0.44 -10.18 7.29
CA LEU A 152 -0.23 -11.45 7.04
C LEU A 152 -1.22 -11.69 8.18
N VAL A 153 -2.47 -11.93 7.83
CA VAL A 153 -3.56 -12.12 8.80
C VAL A 153 -4.24 -13.46 8.53
N ALA A 154 -4.50 -14.22 9.59
CA ALA A 154 -5.26 -15.45 9.55
C ALA A 154 -6.34 -15.47 10.67
N GLY A 155 -7.42 -16.18 10.45
CA GLY A 155 -8.53 -16.30 11.41
C GLY A 155 -9.64 -15.27 11.20
N PRO A 156 -10.52 -15.02 12.20
CA PRO A 156 -11.78 -14.27 12.01
C PRO A 156 -11.65 -12.86 11.44
N ALA A 157 -10.51 -12.17 11.63
CA ALA A 157 -10.32 -10.83 11.05
C ALA A 157 -10.27 -10.85 9.51
N VAL A 158 -9.94 -11.98 8.89
CA VAL A 158 -9.93 -12.11 7.42
C VAL A 158 -11.33 -11.90 6.84
N GLU A 159 -12.38 -12.26 7.56
CA GLU A 159 -13.76 -12.02 7.15
C GLU A 159 -14.08 -10.52 7.00
N GLN A 160 -13.42 -9.66 7.78
CA GLN A 160 -13.55 -8.23 7.62
C GLN A 160 -12.87 -7.76 6.31
N ALA A 161 -11.70 -8.34 5.96
CA ALA A 161 -11.06 -8.06 4.68
C ALA A 161 -11.92 -8.52 3.49
N ASN A 162 -12.55 -9.70 3.60
CA ASN A 162 -13.48 -10.20 2.56
C ASN A 162 -14.65 -9.24 2.36
N ARG A 163 -15.31 -8.81 3.45
CA ARG A 163 -16.43 -7.85 3.37
C ARG A 163 -16.01 -6.53 2.75
N ILE A 164 -14.86 -5.97 3.15
CA ILE A 164 -14.33 -4.74 2.57
C ILE A 164 -14.09 -4.92 1.06
N PHE A 165 -13.48 -6.03 0.66
CA PHE A 165 -13.28 -6.32 -0.76
C PHE A 165 -14.62 -6.40 -1.50
N ASP A 166 -15.58 -7.15 -0.99
CA ASP A 166 -16.89 -7.34 -1.62
C ASP A 166 -17.69 -6.03 -1.69
N ASP A 167 -17.62 -5.17 -0.68
CA ASP A 167 -18.26 -3.85 -0.69
C ASP A 167 -17.71 -2.97 -1.82
N TYR A 168 -16.41 -2.99 -2.05
CA TYR A 168 -15.79 -2.25 -3.15
C TYR A 168 -16.04 -2.90 -4.51
N TRP A 169 -15.96 -4.24 -4.58
CA TRP A 169 -16.18 -5.01 -5.80
C TRP A 169 -17.59 -4.84 -6.35
N ASN A 170 -18.59 -4.80 -5.47
CA ASN A 170 -20.00 -4.65 -5.83
C ASN A 170 -20.46 -3.18 -5.88
N SER A 171 -19.55 -2.22 -5.72
CA SER A 171 -19.90 -0.80 -5.81
C SER A 171 -20.22 -0.39 -7.26
N GLU A 172 -21.08 0.60 -7.43
CA GLU A 172 -21.45 1.18 -8.74
C GLU A 172 -20.23 1.72 -9.51
N THR A 173 -19.14 1.98 -8.84
CA THR A 173 -17.91 2.54 -9.41
C THR A 173 -16.89 1.48 -9.83
N ALA A 174 -17.13 0.20 -9.55
CA ALA A 174 -16.30 -0.92 -9.97
C ALA A 174 -16.81 -1.48 -11.30
N ILE A 175 -16.16 -1.10 -12.38
CA ILE A 175 -16.57 -1.43 -13.76
C ILE A 175 -15.67 -2.54 -14.31
N PRO A 176 -16.22 -3.64 -14.88
CA PRO A 176 -15.44 -4.67 -15.54
C PRO A 176 -14.54 -4.06 -16.63
N VAL A 177 -13.30 -4.49 -16.71
CA VAL A 177 -12.35 -3.99 -17.72
C VAL A 177 -12.83 -4.31 -19.13
N SER A 178 -13.46 -5.44 -19.34
CA SER A 178 -14.09 -5.86 -20.61
C SER A 178 -15.18 -4.91 -21.13
N ALA A 179 -15.80 -4.13 -20.24
CA ALA A 179 -16.77 -3.10 -20.62
C ALA A 179 -16.11 -1.77 -21.08
N LEU A 180 -14.82 -1.61 -20.89
CA LEU A 180 -14.08 -0.36 -21.15
C LEU A 180 -13.21 -0.42 -22.41
N ALA A 181 -12.80 -1.61 -22.85
CA ALA A 181 -11.93 -1.79 -24.00
C ALA A 181 -12.20 -3.14 -24.69
N PHE A 182 -11.99 -3.19 -26.01
CA PHE A 182 -12.10 -4.40 -26.81
C PHE A 182 -10.73 -4.81 -27.33
N HIS A 183 -10.35 -6.06 -27.09
CA HIS A 183 -9.13 -6.66 -27.63
C HIS A 183 -9.48 -7.98 -28.33
N THR A 184 -8.66 -8.38 -29.29
CA THR A 184 -8.83 -9.67 -29.96
C THR A 184 -8.11 -10.77 -29.16
N ASP A 185 -8.67 -12.00 -29.18
CA ASP A 185 -8.04 -13.18 -28.56
C ASP A 185 -6.59 -13.44 -28.98
N ALA A 186 -6.23 -13.03 -30.19
CA ALA A 186 -4.87 -13.18 -30.69
C ALA A 186 -3.87 -12.27 -29.96
N GLN A 187 -4.26 -11.01 -29.72
CA GLN A 187 -3.45 -10.05 -28.94
C GLN A 187 -3.31 -10.51 -27.48
N LEU A 188 -4.38 -11.05 -26.91
CA LEU A 188 -4.38 -11.56 -25.54
C LEU A 188 -3.41 -12.74 -25.39
N ARG A 189 -3.45 -13.73 -26.30
CA ARG A 189 -2.52 -14.85 -26.29
C ARG A 189 -1.05 -14.43 -26.47
N LEU A 190 -0.81 -13.39 -27.27
CA LEU A 190 0.54 -12.86 -27.45
C LEU A 190 1.10 -12.28 -26.15
N LEU A 191 0.29 -11.46 -25.47
CA LEU A 191 0.66 -10.81 -24.20
C LEU A 191 0.90 -11.81 -23.07
N VAL A 192 0.07 -12.87 -22.97
CA VAL A 192 0.31 -13.95 -21.99
C VAL A 192 1.65 -14.64 -22.26
N ARG A 193 1.97 -14.92 -23.53
CA ARG A 193 3.27 -15.50 -23.91
C ARG A 193 4.44 -14.58 -23.62
N GLU A 194 4.30 -13.29 -23.85
CA GLU A 194 5.33 -12.30 -23.51
C GLU A 194 5.55 -12.23 -21.99
N SER A 195 4.49 -12.25 -21.18
CA SER A 195 4.59 -12.30 -19.72
C SER A 195 5.26 -13.60 -19.24
N ASP A 196 4.95 -14.75 -19.86
CA ASP A 196 5.65 -16.01 -19.60
C ASP A 196 7.13 -15.93 -19.96
N HIS A 197 7.45 -15.29 -21.07
CA HIS A 197 8.84 -15.12 -21.51
C HIS A 197 9.62 -14.18 -20.58
N GLU A 198 9.00 -13.12 -20.08
CA GLU A 198 9.63 -12.21 -19.12
C GLU A 198 9.85 -12.85 -17.76
N ALA A 199 8.91 -13.65 -17.27
CA ALA A 199 9.09 -14.42 -16.04
C ALA A 199 10.26 -15.42 -16.12
N GLN A 200 10.63 -15.86 -17.34
CA GLN A 200 11.75 -16.76 -17.60
C GLN A 200 13.06 -16.04 -17.94
N ARG A 201 13.05 -14.72 -18.15
CA ARG A 201 14.24 -13.93 -18.50
C ARG A 201 15.32 -13.98 -17.44
N ASP A 202 16.55 -13.74 -17.86
CA ASP A 202 17.73 -13.64 -16.99
C ASP A 202 17.58 -12.56 -15.91
N VAL A 203 16.67 -11.59 -16.07
CA VAL A 203 16.35 -10.55 -15.09
C VAL A 203 15.57 -11.10 -13.88
N ALA A 204 14.65 -12.04 -14.10
CA ALA A 204 13.85 -12.64 -13.04
C ALA A 204 14.65 -13.57 -12.14
N ARG A 205 15.59 -14.33 -12.70
CA ARG A 205 16.38 -15.34 -11.98
C ARG A 205 17.16 -14.78 -10.79
N PRO A 206 17.92 -13.66 -10.91
CA PRO A 206 18.63 -13.08 -9.78
C PRO A 206 17.67 -12.64 -8.66
N TYR A 207 16.53 -12.06 -9.01
CA TYR A 207 15.53 -11.65 -8.03
C TYR A 207 14.92 -12.85 -7.29
N LEU A 208 14.47 -13.87 -8.01
CA LEU A 208 13.91 -15.09 -7.43
C LEU A 208 14.93 -15.85 -6.59
N ALA A 209 16.22 -15.84 -6.98
CA ALA A 209 17.29 -16.40 -6.17
C ALA A 209 17.44 -15.65 -4.83
N ARG A 210 17.34 -14.31 -4.82
CA ARG A 210 17.34 -13.50 -3.59
C ARG A 210 16.14 -13.82 -2.70
N VAL A 211 14.94 -13.98 -3.29
CA VAL A 211 13.72 -14.39 -2.58
C VAL A 211 13.92 -15.77 -1.94
N ALA A 212 14.45 -16.74 -2.69
CA ALA A 212 14.70 -18.08 -2.20
C ALA A 212 15.74 -18.09 -1.07
N GLU A 213 16.79 -17.27 -1.19
CA GLU A 213 17.83 -17.14 -0.17
C GLU A 213 17.31 -16.44 1.09
N SER A 214 16.47 -15.39 0.97
CA SER A 214 15.80 -14.78 2.13
C SER A 214 14.98 -15.81 2.90
N ARG A 215 14.19 -16.62 2.19
CA ARG A 215 13.41 -17.72 2.81
C ARG A 215 14.27 -18.76 3.50
N LYS A 216 15.45 -19.10 2.97
CA LYS A 216 16.39 -20.04 3.62
C LYS A 216 16.95 -19.46 4.91
N ARG A 217 17.29 -18.17 4.93
CA ARG A 217 17.83 -17.49 6.12
C ARG A 217 16.81 -17.40 7.26
N GLN A 218 15.52 -17.31 6.93
CA GLN A 218 14.44 -17.32 7.92
C GLN A 218 14.09 -18.71 8.46
N ARG A 219 14.58 -19.79 7.84
CA ARG A 219 14.49 -21.13 8.45
C ARG A 219 15.59 -21.28 9.50
N PRO A 220 15.29 -21.67 10.77
CA PRO A 220 14.23 -22.62 11.10
C PRO A 220 12.95 -22.01 11.69
N SER A 221 12.80 -20.70 11.75
CA SER A 221 11.62 -20.11 12.41
C SER A 221 11.05 -18.96 11.58
N PRO A 222 9.99 -19.18 10.77
CA PRO A 222 9.17 -18.07 10.34
C PRO A 222 8.66 -17.35 11.60
N GLU A 223 8.61 -16.00 11.59
CA GLU A 223 8.04 -15.28 12.74
C GLU A 223 6.67 -15.89 13.05
N PRO A 224 6.47 -16.42 14.27
CA PRO A 224 5.21 -17.08 14.59
C PRO A 224 4.07 -16.07 14.53
N LEU A 225 2.93 -16.50 14.04
CA LEU A 225 1.71 -15.70 14.09
C LEU A 225 1.45 -15.28 15.55
N ARG A 226 1.31 -13.99 15.77
CA ARG A 226 0.90 -13.43 17.06
C ARG A 226 -0.60 -13.42 17.13
N TRP A 227 -1.16 -14.20 18.02
CA TRP A 227 -2.61 -14.36 18.18
C TRP A 227 -3.19 -13.31 19.12
N SER A 228 -4.24 -12.62 18.67
CA SER A 228 -4.94 -11.59 19.44
C SER A 228 -6.44 -11.62 19.13
N GLY A 229 -7.27 -11.35 20.15
CA GLY A 229 -8.71 -11.11 19.98
C GLY A 229 -9.04 -9.69 19.51
N ALA A 230 -8.04 -8.81 19.49
CA ALA A 230 -8.24 -7.38 19.22
C ALA A 230 -7.84 -6.94 17.78
N VAL A 231 -7.67 -7.88 16.86
CA VAL A 231 -7.35 -7.56 15.45
C VAL A 231 -8.62 -7.09 14.74
N ARG A 232 -8.56 -5.89 14.18
CA ARG A 232 -9.64 -5.34 13.34
C ARG A 232 -9.06 -4.83 12.02
N ILE A 233 -9.72 -5.14 10.91
CA ILE A 233 -9.46 -4.57 9.59
C ILE A 233 -10.61 -3.64 9.27
N VAL A 234 -10.30 -2.37 9.05
CA VAL A 234 -11.28 -1.32 8.80
C VAL A 234 -10.95 -0.58 7.51
N SER A 235 -11.96 -0.03 6.86
CA SER A 235 -11.85 0.66 5.57
C SER A 235 -12.77 1.87 5.52
N ASP A 236 -12.42 2.90 4.70
CA ASP A 236 -13.44 3.85 4.27
C ASP A 236 -14.49 3.10 3.46
N PRO A 237 -15.75 3.46 3.52
CA PRO A 237 -16.74 2.87 2.65
C PRO A 237 -16.46 3.26 1.19
N PRO A 238 -16.78 2.39 0.21
CA PRO A 238 -16.82 2.82 -1.18
C PRO A 238 -17.76 4.02 -1.31
N MET A 239 -17.43 4.97 -2.19
CA MET A 239 -18.26 6.16 -2.44
C MET A 239 -18.52 7.02 -1.20
N LYS A 240 -17.57 7.11 -0.28
CA LYS A 240 -17.71 7.92 0.95
C LYS A 240 -18.13 9.37 0.72
N HIS A 241 -17.88 9.93 -0.46
CA HIS A 241 -18.27 11.29 -0.85
C HIS A 241 -19.78 11.48 -1.02
N ARG A 242 -20.53 10.40 -1.22
CA ARG A 242 -21.99 10.41 -1.32
C ARG A 242 -22.69 10.16 0.02
N LYS A 243 -21.93 9.85 1.07
CA LYS A 243 -22.45 9.57 2.41
C LYS A 243 -21.96 10.65 3.35
N ASP A 244 -22.87 11.43 3.90
CA ASP A 244 -22.58 12.48 4.90
C ASP A 244 -22.16 11.90 6.26
N ASP A 245 -22.19 10.59 6.43
CA ASP A 245 -21.79 9.90 7.66
C ASP A 245 -20.27 9.85 7.80
N ARG A 246 -19.69 10.96 8.28
CA ARG A 246 -18.27 11.05 8.60
C ARG A 246 -17.83 10.12 9.73
N ALA A 247 -18.76 9.67 10.57
CA ALA A 247 -18.45 8.74 11.67
C ALA A 247 -18.00 7.38 11.15
N ALA A 248 -18.49 6.97 9.97
CA ALA A 248 -18.07 5.75 9.29
C ALA A 248 -16.70 5.85 8.60
N TRP A 249 -16.08 7.02 8.57
CA TRP A 249 -14.78 7.17 7.93
C TRP A 249 -13.66 6.62 8.80
N LEU A 250 -12.64 6.08 8.14
CA LEU A 250 -11.46 5.54 8.83
C LEU A 250 -10.79 6.58 9.74
N VAL A 251 -10.68 7.83 9.26
CA VAL A 251 -10.03 8.90 10.01
C VAL A 251 -10.71 9.08 11.37
N SER A 252 -12.03 8.96 11.44
CA SER A 252 -12.79 9.05 12.70
C SER A 252 -12.44 7.91 13.66
N THR A 253 -12.32 6.68 13.12
CA THR A 253 -11.87 5.51 13.89
C THR A 253 -10.44 5.73 14.40
N LEU A 254 -9.51 6.20 13.54
CA LEU A 254 -8.13 6.45 13.92
C LEU A 254 -7.99 7.55 14.99
N ILE A 255 -8.71 8.65 14.84
CA ILE A 255 -8.72 9.75 15.83
C ILE A 255 -9.21 9.22 17.17
N SER A 256 -10.32 8.47 17.19
CA SER A 256 -10.86 7.89 18.43
C SER A 256 -9.84 6.99 19.13
N GLU A 257 -9.16 6.11 18.40
CA GLU A 257 -8.15 5.23 18.97
C GLU A 257 -6.90 5.96 19.44
N LEU A 258 -6.46 6.97 18.71
CA LEU A 258 -5.34 7.83 19.12
C LEU A 258 -5.68 8.59 20.39
N GLN A 259 -6.87 9.20 20.46
CA GLN A 259 -7.33 9.93 21.64
C GLN A 259 -7.46 9.03 22.89
N ALA A 260 -7.72 7.74 22.71
CA ALA A 260 -7.72 6.75 23.79
C ALA A 260 -6.32 6.39 24.32
N ALA A 261 -5.24 6.84 23.68
CA ALA A 261 -3.88 6.59 24.14
C ALA A 261 -3.63 7.28 25.49
N ARG A 262 -2.99 6.54 26.44
CA ARG A 262 -2.73 7.03 27.80
C ARG A 262 -1.25 7.28 28.10
N ARG A 263 -0.34 6.71 27.32
CA ARG A 263 1.11 6.80 27.59
C ARG A 263 1.91 7.24 26.37
N LYS A 264 1.68 6.63 25.21
CA LYS A 264 2.44 6.89 24.01
C LYS A 264 1.57 6.68 22.76
N ALA A 265 1.68 7.58 21.80
CA ALA A 265 1.17 7.46 20.45
C ALA A 265 2.31 7.71 19.46
N LEU A 266 2.52 6.82 18.51
CA LEU A 266 3.50 6.98 17.44
C LEU A 266 2.80 6.84 16.10
N LEU A 267 2.89 7.88 15.28
CA LEU A 267 2.40 7.91 13.91
C LEU A 267 3.58 7.85 12.96
N ILE A 268 3.43 7.04 11.91
CA ILE A 268 4.37 6.98 10.80
C ILE A 268 3.54 7.24 9.55
N SER A 269 3.78 8.35 8.88
CA SER A 269 3.03 8.74 7.68
C SER A 269 3.92 9.52 6.72
N PRO A 270 4.08 9.08 5.46
CA PRO A 270 4.86 9.81 4.46
C PRO A 270 4.20 11.16 4.08
N TYR A 271 2.88 11.24 4.20
CA TYR A 271 2.05 12.40 3.84
C TYR A 271 1.27 12.88 5.05
N PHE A 272 1.96 13.55 5.96
CA PHE A 272 1.37 14.02 7.21
C PHE A 272 0.86 15.46 7.07
N VAL A 273 -0.45 15.62 6.94
CA VAL A 273 -1.14 16.91 6.97
C VAL A 273 -2.28 16.81 7.99
N PRO A 274 -2.06 17.19 9.26
CA PRO A 274 -3.02 16.95 10.33
C PRO A 274 -4.30 17.79 10.23
N GLY A 275 -4.24 18.96 9.61
CA GLY A 275 -5.30 19.95 9.70
C GLY A 275 -5.44 20.52 11.11
N ASN A 276 -6.37 21.45 11.30
CA ASN A 276 -6.60 22.07 12.61
C ASN A 276 -7.13 21.03 13.63
N GLU A 277 -8.05 20.17 13.21
CA GLU A 277 -8.60 19.10 14.07
C GLU A 277 -7.49 18.13 14.56
N GLY A 278 -6.53 17.81 13.70
CA GLY A 278 -5.40 16.98 14.07
C GLY A 278 -4.43 17.69 15.01
N LEU A 279 -4.13 18.97 14.76
CA LEU A 279 -3.30 19.80 15.65
C LEU A 279 -3.93 19.85 17.05
N ASP A 280 -5.21 20.17 17.15
CA ASP A 280 -5.94 20.25 18.42
C ASP A 280 -5.94 18.89 19.14
N GLY A 281 -6.17 17.80 18.41
CA GLY A 281 -6.16 16.44 18.93
C GLY A 281 -4.79 16.04 19.51
N PHE A 282 -3.70 16.29 18.79
CA PHE A 282 -2.35 15.98 19.25
C PHE A 282 -1.91 16.88 20.41
N SER A 283 -2.28 18.17 20.38
CA SER A 283 -2.02 19.12 21.46
C SER A 283 -2.74 18.67 22.74
N ALA A 284 -4.00 18.30 22.66
CA ALA A 284 -4.76 17.78 23.79
C ALA A 284 -4.17 16.48 24.36
N MET A 285 -3.66 15.58 23.50
CA MET A 285 -2.98 14.36 23.94
C MET A 285 -1.68 14.67 24.68
N SER A 286 -0.85 15.57 24.14
CA SER A 286 0.41 16.00 24.75
C SER A 286 0.13 16.70 26.10
N GLY A 287 -0.87 17.58 26.18
CA GLY A 287 -1.30 18.25 27.41
C GLY A 287 -1.78 17.29 28.50
N ARG A 288 -2.25 16.09 28.16
CA ARG A 288 -2.57 15.02 29.11
C ARG A 288 -1.35 14.15 29.50
N GLY A 289 -0.14 14.50 29.04
CA GLY A 289 1.09 13.76 29.32
C GLY A 289 1.30 12.54 28.41
N VAL A 290 0.56 12.41 27.33
CA VAL A 290 0.80 11.35 26.32
C VAL A 290 2.01 11.72 25.48
N GLN A 291 2.99 10.85 25.39
CA GLN A 291 4.14 10.99 24.49
C GLN A 291 3.69 10.82 23.03
N VAL A 292 3.52 11.92 22.31
CA VAL A 292 3.11 11.89 20.89
C VAL A 292 4.34 12.03 20.02
N GLY A 293 4.56 11.08 19.11
CA GLY A 293 5.62 11.09 18.10
C GLY A 293 5.08 10.93 16.69
N VAL A 294 5.59 11.72 15.75
CA VAL A 294 5.24 11.61 14.33
C VAL A 294 6.51 11.46 13.52
N VAL A 295 6.55 10.44 12.65
CA VAL A 295 7.60 10.24 11.65
C VAL A 295 6.98 10.52 10.29
N THR A 296 7.56 11.46 9.54
CA THR A 296 7.09 11.83 8.20
C THR A 296 8.27 12.05 7.24
N ASN A 297 7.99 12.26 5.97
CA ASN A 297 9.02 12.60 4.99
C ASN A 297 9.45 14.07 5.11
N SER A 298 10.76 14.33 5.02
CA SER A 298 11.25 15.68 4.75
C SER A 298 10.87 16.14 3.34
N LEU A 299 11.01 17.43 3.04
CA LEU A 299 10.79 17.95 1.68
C LEU A 299 11.61 17.19 0.62
N ALA A 300 12.87 16.88 0.93
CA ALA A 300 13.76 16.17 0.01
C ALA A 300 13.42 14.68 -0.17
N ALA A 301 12.69 14.08 0.78
CA ALA A 301 12.26 12.68 0.73
C ALA A 301 10.81 12.53 0.25
N ASN A 302 10.11 13.64 -0.02
CA ASN A 302 8.70 13.63 -0.42
C ASN A 302 8.59 13.68 -1.94
N ASP A 303 7.81 12.77 -2.52
CA ASP A 303 7.50 12.73 -3.95
C ASP A 303 6.36 13.68 -4.35
N VAL A 304 5.61 14.21 -3.38
CA VAL A 304 4.51 15.17 -3.58
C VAL A 304 4.78 16.44 -2.78
N ALA A 305 5.49 17.41 -3.38
CA ALA A 305 5.88 18.66 -2.72
C ALA A 305 4.70 19.45 -2.11
N ALA A 306 3.53 19.42 -2.74
CA ALA A 306 2.33 20.07 -2.24
C ALA A 306 1.87 19.53 -0.87
N VAL A 307 2.08 18.25 -0.60
CA VAL A 307 1.77 17.63 0.70
C VAL A 307 2.70 18.19 1.78
N HIS A 308 3.99 18.33 1.46
CA HIS A 308 4.94 18.93 2.39
C HIS A 308 4.58 20.40 2.69
N GLY A 309 4.14 21.16 1.68
CA GLY A 309 3.62 22.52 1.85
C GLY A 309 2.47 22.57 2.85
N GLY A 310 1.49 21.66 2.73
CA GLY A 310 0.38 21.57 3.67
C GLY A 310 0.78 21.14 5.09
N TYR A 311 1.90 20.43 5.26
CA TYR A 311 2.44 20.08 6.58
C TYR A 311 3.17 21.24 7.25
N MET A 312 3.87 22.08 6.49
CA MET A 312 4.72 23.13 7.02
C MET A 312 4.00 24.08 7.98
N ASP A 313 2.74 24.41 7.70
CA ASP A 313 1.93 25.31 8.53
C ASP A 313 1.66 24.74 9.94
N TYR A 314 1.67 23.43 10.08
CA TYR A 314 1.40 22.74 11.36
C TYR A 314 2.67 22.35 12.11
N ARG A 315 3.84 22.49 11.50
CA ARG A 315 5.11 21.99 12.05
C ARG A 315 5.48 22.69 13.36
N VAL A 316 5.49 24.02 13.36
CA VAL A 316 5.83 24.81 14.55
C VAL A 316 4.77 24.66 15.64
N PRO A 317 3.47 24.84 15.37
CA PRO A 317 2.43 24.63 16.38
C PRO A 317 2.45 23.25 17.04
N LEU A 318 2.75 22.17 16.28
CA LEU A 318 2.87 20.83 16.84
C LEU A 318 4.07 20.69 17.78
N LEU A 319 5.22 21.28 17.43
CA LEU A 319 6.42 21.28 18.29
C LEU A 319 6.17 22.06 19.58
N GLU A 320 5.54 23.23 19.50
CA GLU A 320 5.15 24.04 20.65
C GLU A 320 4.16 23.32 21.57
N ALA A 321 3.27 22.51 21.00
CA ALA A 321 2.38 21.62 21.75
C ALA A 321 3.07 20.40 22.37
N GLY A 322 4.38 20.25 22.22
CA GLY A 322 5.16 19.14 22.78
C GLY A 322 5.09 17.82 21.96
N VAL A 323 4.66 17.89 20.71
CA VAL A 323 4.69 16.73 19.80
C VAL A 323 6.11 16.54 19.26
N HIS A 324 6.62 15.32 19.32
CA HIS A 324 7.94 14.97 18.77
C HIS A 324 7.81 14.70 17.26
N LEU A 325 8.41 15.56 16.43
CA LEU A 325 8.43 15.41 14.98
C LEU A 325 9.79 14.87 14.52
N TYR A 326 9.74 13.87 13.66
CA TYR A 326 10.91 13.24 13.03
C TYR A 326 10.71 13.28 11.52
N GLU A 327 11.65 13.85 10.81
CA GLU A 327 11.63 13.92 9.34
C GLU A 327 12.72 13.02 8.75
N LEU A 328 12.29 12.12 7.85
CA LEU A 328 13.22 11.25 7.15
C LEU A 328 14.02 12.08 6.14
N LYS A 329 15.35 11.99 6.24
CA LYS A 329 16.24 12.59 5.24
C LYS A 329 16.28 11.72 3.98
N ALA A 330 16.27 12.37 2.81
CA ALA A 330 16.68 11.69 1.58
C ALA A 330 18.15 11.28 1.70
N GLN A 331 18.46 10.02 1.44
CA GLN A 331 19.85 9.59 1.24
C GLN A 331 20.19 9.82 -0.23
N GLY A 332 20.86 10.94 -0.53
CA GLY A 332 21.39 11.27 -1.84
C GLY A 332 22.81 11.80 -1.71
N GLN A 333 23.66 11.61 -2.73
CA GLN A 333 24.94 12.29 -2.77
C GLN A 333 24.73 13.81 -2.88
N PRO A 334 25.62 14.65 -2.29
CA PRO A 334 25.56 16.09 -2.47
C PRO A 334 25.79 16.42 -3.96
N GLY A 335 24.76 16.87 -4.65
CA GLY A 335 24.85 17.24 -6.08
C GLY A 335 23.52 17.17 -6.86
N ASP A 336 22.52 16.40 -6.39
CA ASP A 336 21.27 16.20 -7.14
C ASP A 336 20.10 17.07 -6.62
N ALA A 337 20.34 18.36 -6.43
CA ALA A 337 19.27 19.32 -6.21
C ALA A 337 18.82 19.90 -7.57
N GLY A 338 18.04 19.15 -8.32
CA GLY A 338 17.34 19.59 -9.52
C GLY A 338 16.04 20.27 -9.16
N VAL A 339 15.97 21.58 -9.32
CA VAL A 339 14.75 22.39 -9.26
C VAL A 339 13.94 22.12 -10.54
N PHE A 340 12.69 21.69 -10.38
CA PHE A 340 11.66 21.46 -11.43
C PHE A 340 11.81 20.27 -12.39
N GLY A 341 10.91 19.33 -12.24
CA GLY A 341 10.30 18.56 -13.34
C GLY A 341 11.08 17.34 -13.80
N SER A 342 10.36 16.23 -13.81
CA SER A 342 10.60 14.99 -14.55
C SER A 342 11.87 14.18 -14.23
N SER A 343 11.63 12.95 -13.75
CA SER A 343 12.56 11.80 -13.89
C SER A 343 14.04 12.05 -13.55
N GLY A 344 14.31 12.42 -12.31
CA GLY A 344 15.66 12.45 -11.77
C GLY A 344 15.79 11.49 -10.60
N HIS A 345 16.73 10.60 -10.66
CA HIS A 345 17.10 9.56 -9.72
C HIS A 345 17.33 10.07 -8.29
N THR A 346 16.30 10.22 -7.51
CA THR A 346 16.43 10.50 -6.08
C THR A 346 16.13 9.22 -5.31
N ARG A 347 17.14 8.64 -4.68
CA ARG A 347 16.97 7.51 -3.76
C ARG A 347 16.07 7.95 -2.62
N ARG A 348 14.83 7.52 -2.63
CA ARG A 348 13.80 7.91 -1.66
C ARG A 348 13.45 6.70 -0.81
N PHE A 349 13.66 6.82 0.49
CA PHE A 349 13.05 5.92 1.44
C PHE A 349 11.67 6.47 1.79
N LEU A 350 10.63 5.83 1.30
CA LEU A 350 9.26 6.07 1.77
C LEU A 350 8.96 5.07 2.87
N LEU A 351 8.79 5.55 4.10
CA LEU A 351 8.03 4.77 5.07
C LEU A 351 6.56 4.92 4.67
N ALA A 352 6.05 3.96 3.94
CA ALA A 352 4.64 3.99 3.61
C ALA A 352 3.85 3.74 4.89
N TRP A 353 2.94 4.64 5.11
CA TRP A 353 1.91 4.51 6.11
C TRP A 353 0.99 3.35 5.70
N MET A 354 0.56 2.58 6.69
CA MET A 354 -0.59 1.69 6.56
C MET A 354 -1.85 2.54 6.31
N CYS A 355 -1.95 3.11 5.12
CA CYS A 355 -3.15 3.74 4.60
C CYS A 355 -4.02 2.69 3.93
N GLY A 356 -4.15 1.64 4.57
CA GLY A 356 -5.09 0.56 4.37
C GLY A 356 -5.12 -0.13 5.71
N LYS A 357 -5.50 0.51 6.67
CA LYS A 357 -6.48 0.20 7.67
C LYS A 357 -6.35 -1.13 8.37
N SER A 358 -5.23 -1.37 9.06
CA SER A 358 -5.15 -2.43 10.06
C SER A 358 -4.74 -1.83 11.39
N LEU A 359 -5.71 -1.69 12.28
CA LEU A 359 -5.46 -1.29 13.67
C LEU A 359 -5.33 -2.56 14.51
N VAL A 360 -4.14 -2.83 15.03
CA VAL A 360 -3.94 -3.85 16.07
C VAL A 360 -4.14 -3.17 17.42
N HIS A 361 -5.27 -3.41 18.05
CA HIS A 361 -5.62 -2.79 19.33
C HIS A 361 -5.36 -3.72 20.51
N ARG A 362 -4.73 -3.14 21.52
CA ARG A 362 -4.57 -3.56 22.92
C ARG A 362 -4.25 -5.04 23.19
N HIS A 363 -3.00 -5.38 23.30
CA HIS A 363 -2.30 -5.91 24.47
C HIS A 363 -0.82 -6.09 24.12
N ARG A 364 0.05 -5.25 24.75
CA ARG A 364 1.51 -5.40 24.81
C ARG A 364 2.18 -6.05 23.58
N LEU A 365 2.08 -5.47 22.42
CA LEU A 365 3.12 -5.56 21.43
C LEU A 365 4.19 -4.55 21.89
N THR A 366 5.01 -4.93 22.85
CA THR A 366 6.22 -4.20 23.15
C THR A 366 7.14 -4.40 21.95
N TYR A 367 7.10 -3.46 21.03
CA TYR A 367 8.13 -3.30 20.03
C TYR A 367 9.40 -2.91 20.80
N HIS A 368 10.35 -3.85 20.92
CA HIS A 368 11.61 -3.58 21.57
C HIS A 368 12.48 -2.84 20.54
N PRO A 369 12.95 -1.59 20.81
CA PRO A 369 13.75 -0.81 19.85
C PRO A 369 15.04 -1.48 19.38
N SER A 370 15.50 -2.52 20.09
CA SER A 370 16.72 -3.27 19.77
C SER A 370 16.57 -4.26 18.59
N ARG A 371 15.39 -4.40 17.97
CA ARG A 371 15.14 -5.27 16.82
C ARG A 371 14.84 -4.54 15.52
N ILE A 372 15.19 -3.28 15.40
CA ILE A 372 15.44 -2.68 14.10
C ILE A 372 16.71 -3.36 13.56
N PRO A 373 16.72 -3.96 12.38
CA PRO A 373 17.95 -4.50 11.81
C PRO A 373 19.01 -3.40 11.83
N ARG A 374 20.18 -3.67 12.41
CA ARG A 374 21.31 -2.74 12.57
C ARG A 374 21.92 -2.24 11.24
N ALA A 375 21.28 -2.53 10.11
CA ALA A 375 21.82 -2.28 8.77
C ALA A 375 21.32 -1.02 8.08
N ILE A 376 20.54 -0.16 8.73
CA ILE A 376 20.13 1.11 8.12
C ILE A 376 20.64 2.24 9.02
N PRO A 377 21.64 3.02 8.59
CA PRO A 377 22.05 4.21 9.31
C PRO A 377 20.97 5.28 9.20
N TYR A 378 20.09 5.34 10.18
CA TYR A 378 19.14 6.44 10.31
C TYR A 378 19.86 7.65 10.88
N THR A 379 20.02 8.68 10.09
CA THR A 379 20.30 10.00 10.64
C THR A 379 18.96 10.69 10.88
N ILE A 380 18.46 10.61 12.11
CA ILE A 380 17.28 11.34 12.53
C ILE A 380 17.75 12.77 12.83
N TRP A 381 17.25 13.74 12.06
CA TRP A 381 17.50 15.14 12.35
C TRP A 381 16.57 15.57 13.51
N LYS A 382 17.16 16.06 14.60
CA LYS A 382 16.46 16.75 15.67
C LYS A 382 16.65 18.24 15.39
N PRO A 383 15.58 19.07 15.27
CA PRO A 383 15.77 20.50 15.10
C PRO A 383 16.57 21.04 16.29
N PRO A 384 17.47 22.04 16.09
CA PRO A 384 18.09 22.73 17.19
C PRO A 384 16.98 23.33 18.06
N ASN A 385 17.16 23.25 19.37
CA ASN A 385 16.23 23.82 20.35
C ASN A 385 15.88 25.24 19.94
N VAL A 386 14.60 25.50 19.72
CA VAL A 386 14.08 26.86 19.68
C VAL A 386 14.03 27.29 21.15
N THR A 387 14.97 28.14 21.54
CA THR A 387 14.93 28.87 22.80
C THR A 387 14.00 30.03 22.67
#